data_86471d7d66158a63a349255bbbee647b
#
_entry.id   86471d7d66158a63a349255bbbee647b
#
_cell.length_a   1.000
_cell.length_b   1.000
_cell.length_c   1.000
_cell.angle_alpha   90.00
_cell.angle_beta   90.00
_cell.angle_gamma   90.00
#
_symmetry.space_group_name_H-M   'P 1'
#
loop_
_entity.id
_entity.type
_entity.pdbx_description
1 polymer ?
#
loop_
_entity_poly.entity_id
_entity_poly.type
_entity_poly.pdbx_seq_one_letter_code
_entity_poly.pdbx_strand_id
1 'polypeptide(L)'
;MSDSSLPVIVVGAGLAGLSAAQTLIDAGVVVRVLEASATLGGRVQTDEINGYRFDRGFQLINAKYPELEALNILDKLDFAYAPRAVDIALDGSTVRLGDPRKHFASAFRSQSGSMREKISFLKYLFSHSAHGADVESELISAGCNNLYTRVLRPFLTGVFLTQPSRVDAVSGREIIKSFISGAPGLPAMGAGELSRVLANEIGVVETGVQVNAISGLELSTSKGEISARAIIVATDQTTAAQLLEIEEVGESVSCTTWFHSTPDAIACDATLRVDGLARGPIVNSIAISKLLPLSAPVDRILLSSTSLGHASESEIRRHLALMWGVDTAGWELVAKYDIKSALPLFPPGHARAQSLYVKPGVWRAGDYLSAASQNGALASGRLAALELLNSL
;
A
#
# COMPACT_ATOMS: atom_id res chain seq x y z
N MET A 1 3.53 12.40 -38.07
CA MET A 1 2.06 12.39 -37.90
C MET A 1 1.75 11.06 -37.21
N SER A 2 1.26 11.10 -35.96
CA SER A 2 0.81 9.87 -35.27
C SER A 2 -0.41 9.34 -36.01
N ASP A 3 -0.34 8.07 -36.44
CA ASP A 3 -1.47 7.40 -37.07
C ASP A 3 -2.58 7.24 -36.00
N SER A 4 -3.69 7.98 -36.21
CA SER A 4 -4.83 7.96 -35.28
C SER A 4 -5.52 6.61 -35.16
N SER A 5 -5.14 5.64 -36.01
CA SER A 5 -5.64 4.25 -35.97
C SER A 5 -4.90 3.35 -34.97
N LEU A 6 -3.71 3.76 -34.51
CA LEU A 6 -2.91 2.98 -33.57
C LEU A 6 -3.44 3.16 -32.13
N PRO A 7 -3.35 2.11 -31.28
CA PRO A 7 -3.76 2.18 -29.87
C PRO A 7 -2.76 2.99 -29.04
N VAL A 8 -3.24 3.54 -27.91
CA VAL A 8 -2.37 3.92 -26.79
C VAL A 8 -1.99 2.65 -26.04
N ILE A 9 -0.70 2.47 -25.79
CA ILE A 9 -0.17 1.32 -25.05
C ILE A 9 0.11 1.73 -23.59
N VAL A 10 -0.49 0.99 -22.64
CA VAL A 10 -0.18 1.10 -21.22
C VAL A 10 0.67 -0.12 -20.83
N VAL A 11 1.86 0.11 -20.29
CA VAL A 11 2.80 -0.94 -19.89
C VAL A 11 2.70 -1.16 -18.38
N GLY A 12 2.18 -2.30 -17.97
CA GLY A 12 1.93 -2.69 -16.59
C GLY A 12 0.45 -2.62 -16.19
N ALA A 13 -0.08 -3.73 -15.66
CA ALA A 13 -1.47 -3.84 -15.17
C ALA A 13 -1.55 -3.77 -13.63
N GLY A 14 -0.71 -2.93 -13.01
CA GLY A 14 -0.88 -2.47 -11.62
C GLY A 14 -1.95 -1.38 -11.53
N LEU A 15 -2.27 -0.91 -10.31
CA LEU A 15 -3.31 0.11 -10.10
C LEU A 15 -3.11 1.38 -10.93
N ALA A 16 -1.86 1.83 -11.12
CA ALA A 16 -1.57 3.00 -11.95
C ALA A 16 -1.92 2.77 -13.43
N GLY A 17 -1.53 1.61 -13.98
CA GLY A 17 -1.82 1.27 -15.38
C GLY A 17 -3.31 1.05 -15.62
N LEU A 18 -4.00 0.37 -14.69
CA LEU A 18 -5.45 0.15 -14.78
C LEU A 18 -6.23 1.48 -14.72
N SER A 19 -5.82 2.39 -13.81
CA SER A 19 -6.44 3.73 -13.72
C SER A 19 -6.19 4.58 -14.97
N ALA A 20 -4.97 4.52 -15.54
CA ALA A 20 -4.66 5.20 -16.79
C ALA A 20 -5.52 4.68 -17.94
N ALA A 21 -5.60 3.35 -18.08
CA ALA A 21 -6.38 2.71 -19.12
C ALA A 21 -7.87 3.06 -19.02
N GLN A 22 -8.46 2.99 -17.82
CA GLN A 22 -9.85 3.39 -17.59
C GLN A 22 -10.10 4.83 -18.04
N THR A 23 -9.23 5.76 -17.61
CA THR A 23 -9.36 7.18 -17.97
C THR A 23 -9.33 7.41 -19.49
N LEU A 24 -8.44 6.70 -20.19
CA LEU A 24 -8.35 6.79 -21.66
C LEU A 24 -9.56 6.19 -22.36
N ILE A 25 -10.05 5.04 -21.88
CA ILE A 25 -11.24 4.37 -22.43
C ILE A 25 -12.49 5.23 -22.26
N ASP A 26 -12.66 5.84 -21.08
CA ASP A 26 -13.77 6.75 -20.79
C ASP A 26 -13.76 7.99 -21.73
N ALA A 27 -12.58 8.38 -22.21
CA ALA A 27 -12.40 9.42 -23.24
C ALA A 27 -12.54 8.93 -24.68
N GLY A 28 -12.89 7.66 -24.90
CA GLY A 28 -13.08 7.05 -26.23
C GLY A 28 -11.79 6.70 -26.98
N VAL A 29 -10.66 6.59 -26.27
CA VAL A 29 -9.37 6.24 -26.87
C VAL A 29 -9.21 4.73 -26.94
N VAL A 30 -8.68 4.19 -28.04
CA VAL A 30 -8.33 2.78 -28.17
C VAL A 30 -7.07 2.50 -27.36
N VAL A 31 -7.16 1.57 -26.40
CA VAL A 31 -6.10 1.23 -25.45
C VAL A 31 -5.78 -0.25 -25.49
N ARG A 32 -4.53 -0.62 -25.29
CA ARG A 32 -4.08 -1.95 -24.91
C ARG A 32 -3.22 -1.86 -23.67
N VAL A 33 -3.45 -2.74 -22.70
CA VAL A 33 -2.65 -2.84 -21.46
C VAL A 33 -1.80 -4.11 -21.55
N LEU A 34 -0.48 -3.98 -21.46
CA LEU A 34 0.46 -5.09 -21.54
C LEU A 34 1.02 -5.39 -20.14
N GLU A 35 0.82 -6.62 -19.68
CA GLU A 35 1.31 -7.10 -18.38
C GLU A 35 2.28 -8.27 -18.57
N ALA A 36 3.47 -8.14 -17.98
CA ALA A 36 4.52 -9.15 -18.13
C ALA A 36 4.19 -10.47 -17.41
N SER A 37 3.54 -10.40 -16.26
CA SER A 37 3.18 -11.57 -15.47
C SER A 37 1.93 -12.28 -16.03
N ALA A 38 1.72 -13.52 -15.61
CA ALA A 38 0.49 -14.26 -15.91
C ALA A 38 -0.72 -13.73 -15.12
N THR A 39 -0.47 -12.96 -14.06
CA THR A 39 -1.48 -12.37 -13.17
C THR A 39 -1.36 -10.85 -13.19
N LEU A 40 -2.49 -10.17 -13.07
CA LEU A 40 -2.57 -8.71 -13.01
C LEU A 40 -2.54 -8.16 -11.57
N GLY A 41 -2.41 -6.85 -11.41
CA GLY A 41 -2.52 -6.17 -10.12
C GLY A 41 -1.18 -5.68 -9.53
N GLY A 42 -0.05 -6.11 -10.10
CA GLY A 42 1.27 -5.71 -9.62
C GLY A 42 1.49 -6.11 -8.16
N ARG A 43 1.62 -5.13 -7.26
CA ARG A 43 1.75 -5.35 -5.80
C ARG A 43 0.42 -5.65 -5.10
N VAL A 44 -0.72 -5.41 -5.75
CA VAL A 44 -2.06 -5.64 -5.18
C VAL A 44 -2.62 -6.94 -5.75
N GLN A 45 -2.14 -8.05 -5.20
CA GLN A 45 -2.50 -9.41 -5.61
C GLN A 45 -2.79 -10.28 -4.40
N THR A 46 -3.65 -11.29 -4.61
CA THR A 46 -4.01 -12.31 -3.63
C THR A 46 -3.80 -13.69 -4.26
N ASP A 47 -3.05 -14.55 -3.58
CA ASP A 47 -2.84 -15.94 -3.97
C ASP A 47 -3.81 -16.84 -3.20
N GLU A 48 -4.32 -17.90 -3.86
CA GLU A 48 -5.11 -18.94 -3.22
C GLU A 48 -4.32 -20.25 -3.21
N ILE A 49 -3.95 -20.72 -2.02
CA ILE A 49 -3.09 -21.89 -1.83
C ILE A 49 -3.64 -22.73 -0.67
N ASN A 50 -3.94 -24.00 -0.92
CA ASN A 50 -4.39 -24.97 0.09
C ASN A 50 -5.56 -24.49 0.95
N GLY A 51 -6.52 -23.79 0.35
CA GLY A 51 -7.71 -23.28 1.04
C GLY A 51 -7.48 -22.00 1.85
N TYR A 52 -6.30 -21.39 1.74
CA TYR A 52 -6.00 -20.07 2.27
C TYR A 52 -5.93 -19.03 1.15
N ARG A 53 -6.20 -17.76 1.50
CA ARG A 53 -5.95 -16.59 0.65
C ARG A 53 -4.94 -15.69 1.30
N PHE A 54 -3.89 -15.38 0.55
CA PHE A 54 -2.75 -14.59 1.01
C PHE A 54 -2.57 -13.37 0.10
N ASP A 55 -2.74 -12.19 0.65
CA ASP A 55 -2.31 -10.98 -0.05
C ASP A 55 -0.79 -10.94 -0.11
N ARG A 56 -0.22 -10.60 -1.28
CA ARG A 56 1.23 -10.46 -1.46
C ARG A 56 1.72 -9.19 -0.75
N GLY A 57 1.89 -9.28 0.57
CA GLY A 57 2.12 -8.16 1.47
C GLY A 57 0.84 -7.75 2.20
N PHE A 58 0.95 -7.46 3.50
CA PHE A 58 -0.18 -6.96 4.26
C PHE A 58 -0.61 -5.59 3.72
N GLN A 59 -1.88 -5.46 3.39
CA GLN A 59 -2.47 -4.25 2.87
C GLN A 59 -3.82 -4.01 3.55
N LEU A 60 -4.18 -2.74 3.70
CA LEU A 60 -5.55 -2.30 3.90
C LEU A 60 -5.87 -1.24 2.85
N ILE A 61 -7.06 -1.32 2.30
CA ILE A 61 -7.57 -0.35 1.34
C ILE A 61 -8.39 0.67 2.12
N ASN A 62 -8.14 1.94 1.91
CA ASN A 62 -9.01 2.98 2.47
C ASN A 62 -10.17 3.24 1.51
N ALA A 63 -11.37 2.81 1.89
CA ALA A 63 -12.59 2.99 1.09
C ALA A 63 -12.94 4.47 0.80
N LYS A 64 -12.30 5.42 1.52
CA LYS A 64 -12.44 6.86 1.29
C LYS A 64 -11.32 7.46 0.44
N TYR A 65 -10.58 6.65 -0.28
CA TYR A 65 -9.64 7.18 -1.26
C TYR A 65 -10.40 7.91 -2.38
N PRO A 66 -10.03 9.18 -2.67
CA PRO A 66 -10.71 9.95 -3.73
C PRO A 66 -10.73 9.25 -5.09
N GLU A 67 -9.66 8.53 -5.42
CA GLU A 67 -9.59 7.82 -6.69
C GLU A 67 -10.53 6.59 -6.74
N LEU A 68 -10.78 5.92 -5.62
CA LEU A 68 -11.76 4.83 -5.56
C LEU A 68 -13.20 5.36 -5.66
N GLU A 69 -13.48 6.52 -5.06
CA GLU A 69 -14.76 7.21 -5.19
C GLU A 69 -14.99 7.64 -6.65
N ALA A 70 -13.98 8.23 -7.30
CA ALA A 70 -14.05 8.65 -8.71
C ALA A 70 -14.28 7.48 -9.68
N LEU A 71 -13.69 6.31 -9.41
CA LEU A 71 -13.87 5.09 -10.19
C LEU A 71 -15.21 4.38 -9.91
N ASN A 72 -15.95 4.78 -8.87
CA ASN A 72 -17.19 4.14 -8.44
C ASN A 72 -17.08 2.61 -8.33
N ILE A 73 -15.94 2.12 -7.81
CA ILE A 73 -15.59 0.70 -7.82
C ILE A 73 -16.02 -0.03 -6.55
N LEU A 74 -16.22 0.70 -5.44
CA LEU A 74 -16.49 0.10 -4.13
C LEU A 74 -17.79 -0.70 -4.10
N ASP A 75 -18.82 -0.25 -4.80
CA ASP A 75 -20.12 -0.93 -4.87
C ASP A 75 -20.05 -2.26 -5.63
N LYS A 76 -18.95 -2.50 -6.37
CA LYS A 76 -18.69 -3.74 -7.11
C LYS A 76 -17.87 -4.74 -6.29
N LEU A 77 -17.41 -4.34 -5.11
CA LEU A 77 -16.61 -5.14 -4.20
C LEU A 77 -17.44 -5.53 -2.98
N ASP A 78 -17.39 -6.81 -2.59
CA ASP A 78 -17.87 -7.23 -1.28
C ASP A 78 -16.82 -6.79 -0.23
N PHE A 79 -17.01 -5.58 0.33
CA PHE A 79 -15.98 -4.89 1.10
C PHE A 79 -16.18 -5.04 2.61
N ALA A 80 -15.25 -5.71 3.28
CA ALA A 80 -15.21 -5.87 4.73
C ALA A 80 -14.42 -4.73 5.38
N TYR A 81 -15.07 -3.97 6.28
CA TYR A 81 -14.44 -2.86 6.99
C TYR A 81 -13.69 -3.32 8.24
N ALA A 82 -12.42 -2.96 8.35
CA ALA A 82 -11.61 -3.20 9.53
C ALA A 82 -11.96 -2.22 10.67
N PRO A 83 -11.74 -2.61 11.95
CA PRO A 83 -11.88 -1.69 13.07
C PRO A 83 -10.97 -0.45 12.90
N ARG A 84 -11.55 0.75 13.13
CA ARG A 84 -10.79 2.01 13.14
C ARG A 84 -10.05 2.18 14.47
N ALA A 85 -9.19 1.22 14.77
CA ALA A 85 -8.44 1.14 16.00
C ALA A 85 -7.10 0.45 15.76
N VAL A 86 -6.17 0.65 16.68
CA VAL A 86 -4.89 -0.06 16.76
C VAL A 86 -4.70 -0.58 18.18
N ASP A 87 -4.35 -1.84 18.30
CA ASP A 87 -3.96 -2.47 19.56
C ASP A 87 -2.45 -2.33 19.77
N ILE A 88 -2.07 -1.74 20.88
CA ILE A 88 -0.68 -1.54 21.28
C ILE A 88 -0.33 -2.59 22.33
N ALA A 89 0.50 -3.56 21.95
CA ALA A 89 1.01 -4.57 22.88
C ALA A 89 2.09 -3.95 23.79
N LEU A 90 1.90 -4.14 25.09
CA LEU A 90 2.83 -3.76 26.15
C LEU A 90 3.13 -4.99 27.01
N ASP A 91 3.99 -4.85 28.03
CA ASP A 91 4.25 -5.95 28.95
C ASP A 91 2.98 -6.33 29.74
N GLY A 92 2.52 -7.57 29.53
CA GLY A 92 1.35 -8.14 30.19
C GLY A 92 0.01 -7.46 29.89
N SER A 93 -0.06 -6.52 28.93
CA SER A 93 -1.30 -5.80 28.62
C SER A 93 -1.36 -5.34 27.16
N THR A 94 -2.58 -5.06 26.71
CA THR A 94 -2.83 -4.44 25.40
C THR A 94 -3.67 -3.19 25.60
N VAL A 95 -3.28 -2.08 24.97
CA VAL A 95 -4.03 -0.82 24.99
C VAL A 95 -4.61 -0.56 23.62
N ARG A 96 -5.94 -0.50 23.51
CA ARG A 96 -6.61 -0.14 22.26
C ARG A 96 -6.74 1.36 22.12
N LEU A 97 -6.25 1.89 21.00
CA LEU A 97 -6.48 3.27 20.56
C LEU A 97 -7.36 3.24 19.31
N GLY A 98 -8.46 3.95 19.34
CA GLY A 98 -9.42 3.99 18.26
C GLY A 98 -10.19 5.29 18.19
N ASP A 99 -11.26 5.30 17.38
CA ASP A 99 -12.15 6.45 17.24
C ASP A 99 -12.64 6.90 18.63
N PRO A 100 -12.35 8.15 19.05
CA PRO A 100 -12.76 8.66 20.37
C PRO A 100 -14.25 8.54 20.63
N ARG A 101 -15.08 8.52 19.59
CA ARG A 101 -16.54 8.37 19.70
C ARG A 101 -16.96 6.98 20.17
N LYS A 102 -16.18 5.94 19.82
CA LYS A 102 -16.44 4.54 20.22
C LYS A 102 -15.58 4.08 21.40
N HIS A 103 -14.42 4.71 21.61
CA HIS A 103 -13.41 4.32 22.60
C HIS A 103 -13.03 5.49 23.51
N PHE A 104 -14.03 6.26 23.98
CA PHE A 104 -13.83 7.46 24.79
C PHE A 104 -12.93 7.23 26.02
N ALA A 105 -13.10 6.10 26.72
CA ALA A 105 -12.29 5.78 27.89
C ALA A 105 -10.80 5.52 27.56
N SER A 106 -10.47 5.01 26.36
CA SER A 106 -9.10 4.75 25.95
C SER A 106 -8.35 6.04 25.57
N ALA A 107 -9.09 7.05 25.10
CA ALA A 107 -8.51 8.35 24.76
C ALA A 107 -7.92 9.06 25.99
N PHE A 108 -8.40 8.74 27.21
CA PHE A 108 -7.92 9.34 28.47
C PHE A 108 -6.85 8.52 29.20
N ARG A 109 -6.47 7.35 28.72
CA ARG A 109 -5.41 6.56 29.37
C ARG A 109 -4.04 7.22 29.19
N SER A 110 -3.35 7.47 30.30
CA SER A 110 -2.01 8.08 30.34
C SER A 110 -0.91 7.22 29.69
N GLN A 111 -1.16 5.92 29.54
CA GLN A 111 -0.23 4.95 28.91
C GLN A 111 0.02 5.26 27.42
N SER A 112 -0.91 5.93 26.73
CA SER A 112 -0.81 6.34 25.33
C SER A 112 -0.36 7.79 25.11
N GLY A 113 0.18 8.45 26.13
CA GLY A 113 0.57 9.86 26.11
C GLY A 113 -0.42 10.76 26.89
N SER A 114 0.07 11.91 27.30
CA SER A 114 -0.71 12.92 28.06
C SER A 114 -1.79 13.58 27.18
N MET A 115 -2.82 14.17 27.79
CA MET A 115 -3.82 14.97 27.05
C MET A 115 -3.19 16.15 26.31
N ARG A 116 -2.12 16.73 26.87
CA ARG A 116 -1.37 17.81 26.20
C ARG A 116 -0.75 17.33 24.90
N GLU A 117 -0.13 16.14 24.89
CA GLU A 117 0.44 15.54 23.68
C GLU A 117 -0.61 15.21 22.63
N LYS A 118 -1.79 14.75 23.05
CA LYS A 118 -2.92 14.47 22.14
C LYS A 118 -3.46 15.75 21.48
N ILE A 119 -3.53 16.85 22.23
CA ILE A 119 -3.88 18.17 21.68
C ILE A 119 -2.78 18.68 20.75
N SER A 120 -1.51 18.50 21.10
CA SER A 120 -0.37 18.84 20.25
C SER A 120 -0.41 18.06 18.93
N PHE A 121 -0.72 16.78 18.98
CA PHE A 121 -0.88 15.95 17.77
C PHE A 121 -2.03 16.45 16.87
N LEU A 122 -3.17 16.82 17.44
CA LEU A 122 -4.26 17.43 16.66
C LEU A 122 -3.82 18.73 16.00
N LYS A 123 -3.07 19.59 16.70
CA LYS A 123 -2.52 20.83 16.13
C LYS A 123 -1.52 20.52 15.02
N TYR A 124 -0.66 19.51 15.21
CA TYR A 124 0.29 19.05 14.20
C TYR A 124 -0.41 18.67 12.89
N LEU A 125 -1.56 18.01 12.92
CA LEU A 125 -2.29 17.62 11.71
C LEU A 125 -2.69 18.82 10.83
N PHE A 126 -2.87 19.99 11.42
CA PHE A 126 -3.27 21.23 10.72
C PHE A 126 -2.12 22.24 10.56
N SER A 127 -0.92 21.93 11.07
CA SER A 127 0.26 22.79 10.90
C SER A 127 0.87 22.66 9.51
N HIS A 128 1.78 23.55 9.19
CA HIS A 128 2.60 23.45 7.96
C HIS A 128 3.94 22.80 8.31
N SER A 129 4.46 21.97 7.42
CA SER A 129 5.78 21.37 7.55
C SER A 129 6.88 22.31 7.08
N ALA A 130 8.00 22.29 7.76
CA ALA A 130 9.22 22.92 7.26
C ALA A 130 9.74 22.11 6.06
N HIS A 131 10.29 22.83 5.08
CA HIS A 131 10.92 22.17 3.93
C HIS A 131 12.13 21.33 4.39
N GLY A 132 12.18 20.07 3.96
CA GLY A 132 13.25 19.15 4.33
C GLY A 132 13.15 18.56 5.74
N ALA A 133 12.04 18.79 6.47
CA ALA A 133 11.80 18.14 7.74
C ALA A 133 11.32 16.68 7.55
N ASP A 134 11.62 15.82 8.52
CA ASP A 134 11.10 14.46 8.62
C ASP A 134 9.92 14.38 9.62
N VAL A 135 9.15 13.29 9.51
CA VAL A 135 7.96 13.04 10.36
C VAL A 135 8.30 12.99 11.83
N GLU A 136 9.40 12.33 12.23
CA GLU A 136 9.82 12.20 13.63
C GLU A 136 10.13 13.53 14.25
N SER A 137 11.04 14.30 13.61
CA SER A 137 11.48 15.60 14.07
C SER A 137 10.30 16.57 14.25
N GLU A 138 9.35 16.58 13.33
CA GLU A 138 8.15 17.42 13.45
C GLU A 138 7.23 17.00 14.60
N LEU A 139 6.97 15.70 14.77
CA LEU A 139 6.13 15.21 15.85
C LEU A 139 6.74 15.48 17.22
N ILE A 140 8.05 15.31 17.36
CA ILE A 140 8.78 15.64 18.60
C ILE A 140 8.74 17.15 18.85
N SER A 141 9.01 17.98 17.83
CA SER A 141 8.96 19.44 17.94
C SER A 141 7.56 19.97 18.28
N ALA A 142 6.50 19.27 17.83
CA ALA A 142 5.12 19.56 18.20
C ALA A 142 4.80 19.18 19.64
N GLY A 143 5.72 18.53 20.38
CA GLY A 143 5.55 18.12 21.77
C GLY A 143 4.81 16.79 21.94
N CYS A 144 4.91 15.88 20.98
CA CYS A 144 4.24 14.55 21.00
C CYS A 144 5.13 13.43 21.55
N ASN A 145 6.12 13.70 22.40
CA ASN A 145 7.24 12.81 22.75
C ASN A 145 6.83 11.38 23.18
N ASN A 146 6.04 11.22 24.25
CA ASN A 146 5.60 9.90 24.72
C ASN A 146 4.57 9.27 23.77
N LEU A 147 3.64 10.07 23.25
CA LEU A 147 2.68 9.65 22.24
C LEU A 147 3.41 9.14 21.00
N TYR A 148 4.43 9.85 20.56
CA TYR A 148 5.27 9.42 19.43
C TYR A 148 5.96 8.09 19.74
N THR A 149 6.72 8.00 20.82
CA THR A 149 7.54 6.82 21.11
C THR A 149 6.73 5.55 21.30
N ARG A 150 5.59 5.64 22.02
CA ARG A 150 4.79 4.47 22.42
C ARG A 150 3.71 4.07 21.43
N VAL A 151 3.25 5.01 20.59
CA VAL A 151 2.09 4.82 19.74
C VAL A 151 2.39 5.09 18.27
N LEU A 152 2.79 6.36 17.98
CA LEU A 152 2.88 6.79 16.59
C LEU A 152 4.08 6.14 15.90
N ARG A 153 5.24 6.07 16.53
CA ARG A 153 6.43 5.44 15.92
C ARG A 153 6.19 3.97 15.56
N PRO A 154 5.73 3.07 16.47
CA PRO A 154 5.44 1.68 16.10
C PRO A 154 4.43 1.57 14.96
N PHE A 155 3.35 2.34 15.03
CA PHE A 155 2.31 2.35 14.00
C PHE A 155 2.85 2.87 12.66
N LEU A 156 3.50 4.04 12.65
CA LEU A 156 4.01 4.68 11.43
C LEU A 156 5.16 3.89 10.80
N THR A 157 5.99 3.21 11.60
CA THR A 157 7.01 2.30 11.07
C THR A 157 6.37 1.17 10.26
N GLY A 158 5.23 0.64 10.72
CA GLY A 158 4.46 -0.36 9.96
C GLY A 158 3.76 0.21 8.71
N VAL A 159 3.39 1.49 8.73
CA VAL A 159 2.76 2.19 7.60
C VAL A 159 3.77 2.55 6.52
N PHE A 160 4.92 3.10 6.92
CA PHE A 160 5.97 3.54 5.99
C PHE A 160 6.96 2.42 5.62
N LEU A 161 6.92 1.29 6.32
CA LEU A 161 7.88 0.19 6.22
C LEU A 161 9.34 0.65 6.44
N THR A 162 9.50 1.75 7.16
CA THR A 162 10.78 2.33 7.56
C THR A 162 10.60 3.24 8.78
N GLN A 163 11.70 3.71 9.36
CA GLN A 163 11.61 4.67 10.46
C GLN A 163 11.01 6.00 9.99
N PRO A 164 10.11 6.65 10.76
CA PRO A 164 9.51 7.93 10.40
C PRO A 164 10.52 9.07 10.15
N SER A 165 11.71 8.98 10.73
CA SER A 165 12.84 9.92 10.48
C SER A 165 13.39 9.87 9.04
N ARG A 166 13.07 8.85 8.27
CA ARG A 166 13.46 8.74 6.85
C ARG A 166 12.39 9.25 5.89
N VAL A 167 11.21 9.65 6.39
CA VAL A 167 10.05 10.03 5.58
C VAL A 167 9.85 11.54 5.64
N ASP A 168 9.68 12.17 4.47
CA ASP A 168 9.33 13.58 4.34
C ASP A 168 8.09 13.92 5.17
N ALA A 169 8.17 15.00 5.96
CA ALA A 169 7.14 15.35 6.91
C ALA A 169 5.79 15.69 6.27
N VAL A 170 5.80 16.30 5.08
CA VAL A 170 4.57 16.67 4.39
C VAL A 170 3.88 15.42 3.85
N SER A 171 4.64 14.55 3.17
CA SER A 171 4.16 13.27 2.64
C SER A 171 3.64 12.38 3.77
N GLY A 172 4.39 12.27 4.85
CA GLY A 172 3.98 11.49 6.02
C GLY A 172 2.72 12.01 6.68
N ARG A 173 2.56 13.33 6.80
CA ARG A 173 1.33 13.95 7.38
C ARG A 173 0.10 13.68 6.51
N GLU A 174 0.21 13.70 5.20
CA GLU A 174 -0.89 13.36 4.30
C GLU A 174 -1.34 11.92 4.50
N ILE A 175 -0.40 10.99 4.63
CA ILE A 175 -0.68 9.59 4.94
C ILE A 175 -1.35 9.46 6.32
N ILE A 176 -0.84 10.14 7.36
CA ILE A 176 -1.45 10.13 8.70
C ILE A 176 -2.89 10.65 8.65
N LYS A 177 -3.15 11.75 7.94
CA LYS A 177 -4.51 12.29 7.76
C LYS A 177 -5.43 11.29 7.06
N SER A 178 -4.94 10.62 6.02
CA SER A 178 -5.69 9.59 5.30
C SER A 178 -6.10 8.42 6.21
N PHE A 179 -5.23 7.99 7.13
CA PHE A 179 -5.58 6.97 8.13
C PHE A 179 -6.63 7.45 9.13
N ILE A 180 -6.49 8.69 9.64
CA ILE A 180 -7.42 9.24 10.64
C ILE A 180 -8.82 9.43 10.05
N SER A 181 -8.93 9.97 8.84
CA SER A 181 -10.21 10.23 8.18
C SER A 181 -10.77 9.03 7.43
N GLY A 182 -9.96 7.98 7.24
CA GLY A 182 -10.22 6.86 6.38
C GLY A 182 -11.26 5.87 6.88
N ALA A 183 -11.58 4.91 6.03
CA ALA A 183 -12.38 3.73 6.31
C ALA A 183 -11.60 2.50 5.82
N PRO A 184 -10.69 1.94 6.65
CA PRO A 184 -9.84 0.83 6.26
C PRO A 184 -10.65 -0.46 6.10
N GLY A 185 -10.27 -1.29 5.15
CA GLY A 185 -10.88 -2.59 4.94
C GLY A 185 -10.24 -3.34 3.78
N LEU A 186 -10.87 -4.41 3.37
CA LEU A 186 -10.46 -5.25 2.24
C LEU A 186 -11.69 -5.84 1.55
N PRO A 187 -11.62 -6.13 0.25
CA PRO A 187 -12.59 -7.02 -0.40
C PRO A 187 -12.57 -8.42 0.23
N ALA A 188 -13.72 -9.07 0.31
CA ALA A 188 -13.86 -10.39 0.95
C ALA A 188 -12.94 -11.48 0.38
N MET A 189 -12.55 -11.33 -0.89
CA MET A 189 -11.64 -12.25 -1.60
C MET A 189 -10.16 -11.82 -1.51
N GLY A 190 -9.82 -10.79 -0.72
CA GLY A 190 -8.48 -10.22 -0.58
C GLY A 190 -8.26 -8.96 -1.41
N ALA A 191 -7.11 -8.30 -1.20
CA ALA A 191 -6.78 -7.03 -1.85
C ALA A 191 -6.75 -7.10 -3.38
N GLY A 192 -6.33 -8.24 -3.94
CA GLY A 192 -6.24 -8.48 -5.39
C GLY A 192 -7.57 -8.38 -6.14
N GLU A 193 -8.69 -8.51 -5.43
CA GLU A 193 -10.04 -8.35 -5.99
C GLU A 193 -10.24 -6.94 -6.59
N LEU A 194 -9.67 -5.90 -5.97
CA LEU A 194 -9.72 -4.54 -6.51
C LEU A 194 -9.11 -4.48 -7.92
N SER A 195 -7.92 -5.02 -8.09
CA SER A 195 -7.24 -5.03 -9.39
C SER A 195 -8.01 -5.87 -10.42
N ARG A 196 -8.58 -7.01 -9.99
CA ARG A 196 -9.36 -7.90 -10.85
C ARG A 196 -10.64 -7.21 -11.36
N VAL A 197 -11.37 -6.54 -10.47
CA VAL A 197 -12.60 -5.83 -10.86
C VAL A 197 -12.27 -4.68 -11.80
N LEU A 198 -11.24 -3.87 -11.53
CA LEU A 198 -10.79 -2.82 -12.44
C LEU A 198 -10.40 -3.37 -13.82
N ALA A 199 -9.64 -4.46 -13.89
CA ALA A 199 -9.23 -5.04 -15.15
C ALA A 199 -10.42 -5.61 -15.95
N ASN A 200 -11.41 -6.17 -15.29
CA ASN A 200 -12.63 -6.66 -15.93
C ASN A 200 -13.45 -5.52 -16.55
N GLU A 201 -13.54 -4.36 -15.90
CA GLU A 201 -14.22 -3.19 -16.44
C GLU A 201 -13.52 -2.66 -17.71
N ILE A 202 -12.19 -2.69 -17.74
CA ILE A 202 -11.37 -2.23 -18.84
C ILE A 202 -11.45 -3.20 -20.04
N GLY A 203 -11.38 -4.51 -19.78
CA GLY A 203 -11.54 -5.57 -20.79
C GLY A 203 -10.40 -5.71 -21.82
N VAL A 204 -9.31 -4.92 -21.70
CA VAL A 204 -8.22 -4.85 -22.71
C VAL A 204 -6.83 -5.19 -22.13
N VAL A 205 -6.78 -6.01 -21.09
CA VAL A 205 -5.52 -6.41 -20.44
C VAL A 205 -4.97 -7.69 -21.06
N GLU A 206 -3.74 -7.61 -21.54
CA GLU A 206 -3.00 -8.73 -22.12
C GLU A 206 -1.89 -9.19 -21.15
N THR A 207 -2.08 -10.30 -20.49
CA THR A 207 -1.09 -10.90 -19.57
C THR A 207 -0.07 -11.77 -20.32
N GLY A 208 1.12 -11.98 -19.70
CA GLY A 208 2.22 -12.73 -20.30
C GLY A 208 2.83 -12.03 -21.51
N VAL A 209 2.76 -10.69 -21.56
CA VAL A 209 3.38 -9.85 -22.59
C VAL A 209 4.37 -8.91 -21.93
N GLN A 210 5.64 -9.29 -21.92
CA GLN A 210 6.72 -8.47 -21.38
C GLN A 210 7.19 -7.46 -22.42
N VAL A 211 7.21 -6.17 -22.07
CA VAL A 211 7.89 -5.13 -22.83
C VAL A 211 9.37 -5.13 -22.46
N ASN A 212 10.25 -5.28 -23.44
CA ASN A 212 11.69 -5.40 -23.25
C ASN A 212 12.41 -4.06 -23.53
N ALA A 213 11.92 -3.28 -24.49
CA ALA A 213 12.49 -1.99 -24.88
C ALA A 213 11.45 -1.08 -25.52
N ILE A 214 11.68 0.24 -25.48
CA ILE A 214 10.84 1.26 -26.09
C ILE A 214 11.74 2.20 -26.92
N SER A 215 11.54 2.22 -28.22
CA SER A 215 12.27 3.09 -29.17
C SER A 215 11.27 4.00 -29.88
N GLY A 216 11.24 5.28 -29.52
CA GLY A 216 10.20 6.19 -30.00
C GLY A 216 8.81 5.73 -29.53
N LEU A 217 7.95 5.35 -30.46
CA LEU A 217 6.62 4.77 -30.22
C LEU A 217 6.54 3.30 -30.62
N GLU A 218 7.66 2.63 -30.79
CA GLU A 218 7.76 1.20 -31.03
C GLU A 218 8.16 0.47 -29.74
N LEU A 219 7.44 -0.60 -29.42
CA LEU A 219 7.70 -1.43 -28.26
C LEU A 219 8.18 -2.81 -28.72
N SER A 220 9.36 -3.23 -28.27
CA SER A 220 9.81 -4.62 -28.42
C SER A 220 9.25 -5.44 -27.26
N THR A 221 8.52 -6.49 -27.57
CA THR A 221 7.86 -7.34 -26.57
C THR A 221 8.25 -8.80 -26.68
N SER A 222 7.92 -9.59 -25.67
CA SER A 222 8.09 -11.05 -25.71
C SER A 222 7.25 -11.75 -26.81
N LYS A 223 6.29 -11.02 -27.42
CA LYS A 223 5.40 -11.54 -28.46
C LYS A 223 5.58 -10.82 -29.83
N GLY A 224 6.64 -10.05 -29.99
CA GLY A 224 6.96 -9.29 -31.21
C GLY A 224 6.88 -7.79 -31.01
N GLU A 225 7.02 -7.07 -32.12
CA GLU A 225 7.01 -5.58 -32.11
C GLU A 225 5.59 -5.04 -32.16
N ILE A 226 5.37 -3.93 -31.44
CA ILE A 226 4.08 -3.23 -31.37
C ILE A 226 4.31 -1.74 -31.61
N SER A 227 3.60 -1.16 -32.57
CA SER A 227 3.57 0.29 -32.81
C SER A 227 2.44 0.91 -31.99
N ALA A 228 2.70 2.07 -31.38
CA ALA A 228 1.77 2.79 -30.54
C ALA A 228 1.49 4.21 -31.05
N ARG A 229 0.29 4.74 -30.78
CA ARG A 229 -0.01 6.16 -30.93
C ARG A 229 0.64 7.00 -29.81
N ALA A 230 0.67 6.44 -28.60
CA ALA A 230 1.33 6.99 -27.41
C ALA A 230 1.56 5.87 -26.38
N ILE A 231 2.42 6.09 -25.41
CA ILE A 231 2.81 5.09 -24.42
C ILE A 231 2.72 5.68 -23.01
N ILE A 232 2.10 4.94 -22.07
CA ILE A 232 2.20 5.20 -20.63
C ILE A 232 2.93 4.02 -19.98
N VAL A 233 4.12 4.26 -19.42
CA VAL A 233 4.87 3.26 -18.65
C VAL A 233 4.42 3.33 -17.18
N ALA A 234 3.65 2.32 -16.75
CA ALA A 234 3.03 2.22 -15.44
C ALA A 234 3.56 1.02 -14.62
N THR A 235 4.83 0.70 -14.80
CA THR A 235 5.55 -0.34 -14.06
C THR A 235 6.10 0.21 -12.73
N ASP A 236 6.78 -0.65 -11.95
CA ASP A 236 7.59 -0.20 -10.81
C ASP A 236 8.70 0.76 -11.28
N GLN A 237 9.24 1.57 -10.34
CA GLN A 237 10.19 2.63 -10.67
C GLN A 237 11.50 2.13 -11.34
N THR A 238 11.98 0.94 -10.96
CA THR A 238 13.21 0.37 -11.54
C THR A 238 12.98 -0.07 -12.99
N THR A 239 11.91 -0.79 -13.25
CA THR A 239 11.52 -1.20 -14.60
C THR A 239 11.18 0.01 -15.48
N ALA A 240 10.50 1.01 -14.93
CA ALA A 240 10.21 2.25 -15.65
C ALA A 240 11.49 2.99 -16.04
N ALA A 241 12.47 3.10 -15.12
CA ALA A 241 13.75 3.73 -15.40
C ALA A 241 14.52 3.01 -16.51
N GLN A 242 14.52 1.67 -16.49
CA GLN A 242 15.16 0.86 -17.54
C GLN A 242 14.50 1.03 -18.91
N LEU A 243 13.17 0.94 -18.99
CA LEU A 243 12.41 1.05 -20.24
C LEU A 243 12.47 2.48 -20.84
N LEU A 244 12.57 3.49 -19.99
CA LEU A 244 12.58 4.89 -20.40
C LEU A 244 13.98 5.47 -20.56
N GLU A 245 15.03 4.70 -20.21
CA GLU A 245 16.44 5.11 -20.24
C GLU A 245 16.70 6.38 -19.41
N ILE A 246 16.06 6.47 -18.21
CA ILE A 246 16.26 7.57 -17.27
C ILE A 246 17.21 7.15 -16.15
N GLU A 247 18.12 8.06 -15.76
CA GLU A 247 19.19 7.75 -14.79
C GLU A 247 18.67 7.69 -13.34
N GLU A 248 17.64 8.45 -13.00
CA GLU A 248 17.15 8.56 -11.64
C GLU A 248 16.17 7.43 -11.30
N VAL A 249 16.60 6.57 -10.40
CA VAL A 249 15.75 5.57 -9.74
C VAL A 249 15.59 5.99 -8.28
N GLY A 250 14.36 6.21 -7.82
CA GLY A 250 14.06 6.49 -6.42
C GLY A 250 14.39 5.29 -5.53
N GLU A 251 14.54 5.51 -4.22
CA GLU A 251 14.72 4.44 -3.24
C GLU A 251 13.36 3.76 -2.98
N SER A 252 13.38 2.43 -2.79
CA SER A 252 12.25 1.64 -2.31
C SER A 252 12.56 1.02 -0.96
N VAL A 253 11.54 0.84 -0.14
CA VAL A 253 11.63 0.06 1.10
C VAL A 253 11.11 -1.35 0.89
N SER A 254 11.64 -2.29 1.68
CA SER A 254 11.30 -3.70 1.63
C SER A 254 10.64 -4.17 2.92
N CYS A 255 9.88 -5.25 2.85
CA CYS A 255 9.34 -5.93 4.03
C CYS A 255 9.19 -7.43 3.75
N THR A 256 8.96 -8.18 4.82
CA THR A 256 8.54 -9.58 4.73
C THR A 256 7.19 -9.73 5.40
N THR A 257 6.22 -10.35 4.72
CA THR A 257 4.95 -10.71 5.32
C THR A 257 4.90 -12.20 5.60
N TRP A 258 4.53 -12.54 6.83
CA TRP A 258 4.45 -13.88 7.37
C TRP A 258 3.00 -14.23 7.66
N PHE A 259 2.56 -15.39 7.21
CA PHE A 259 1.23 -15.91 7.48
C PHE A 259 1.34 -17.14 8.37
N HIS A 260 0.82 -16.99 9.60
CA HIS A 260 0.75 -18.10 10.56
C HIS A 260 -0.70 -18.52 10.73
N SER A 261 -0.92 -19.83 10.80
CA SER A 261 -2.23 -20.42 11.03
C SER A 261 -2.26 -21.21 12.32
N THR A 262 -3.34 -21.13 13.07
CA THR A 262 -3.55 -21.89 14.30
C THR A 262 -5.00 -22.38 14.42
N PRO A 263 -5.24 -23.59 14.97
CA PRO A 263 -6.57 -24.03 15.37
C PRO A 263 -7.01 -23.42 16.71
N ASP A 264 -6.07 -22.82 17.47
CA ASP A 264 -6.35 -22.32 18.81
C ASP A 264 -7.27 -21.10 18.76
N ALA A 265 -8.22 -21.06 19.69
CA ALA A 265 -9.07 -19.90 19.85
C ALA A 265 -8.26 -18.73 20.46
N ILE A 266 -8.02 -17.70 19.64
CA ILE A 266 -7.43 -16.45 20.12
C ILE A 266 -8.57 -15.45 20.34
N ALA A 267 -8.68 -14.90 21.55
CA ALA A 267 -9.65 -13.86 21.86
C ALA A 267 -9.26 -12.54 21.19
N CYS A 268 -9.64 -12.36 19.94
CA CYS A 268 -9.32 -11.17 19.15
C CYS A 268 -10.40 -10.84 18.12
N ASP A 269 -10.40 -9.60 17.68
CA ASP A 269 -11.08 -9.15 16.47
C ASP A 269 -10.04 -8.83 15.37
N ALA A 270 -10.47 -8.20 14.29
CA ALA A 270 -9.62 -7.77 13.17
C ALA A 270 -8.91 -6.43 13.41
N THR A 271 -8.57 -6.11 14.67
CA THR A 271 -7.82 -4.88 14.96
C THR A 271 -6.33 -5.09 14.70
N LEU A 272 -5.73 -4.15 13.96
CA LEU A 272 -4.29 -4.14 13.74
C LEU A 272 -3.54 -4.01 15.06
N ARG A 273 -2.53 -4.84 15.27
CA ARG A 273 -1.71 -4.86 16.48
C ARG A 273 -0.27 -4.43 16.17
N VAL A 274 0.29 -3.56 17.02
CA VAL A 274 1.68 -3.12 16.96
C VAL A 274 2.36 -3.35 18.30
N ASP A 275 3.69 -3.48 18.33
CA ASP A 275 4.45 -3.57 19.57
C ASP A 275 4.90 -2.19 20.04
N GLY A 276 4.29 -1.68 21.11
CA GLY A 276 4.62 -0.38 21.71
C GLY A 276 6.01 -0.33 22.38
N LEU A 277 6.69 -1.46 22.54
CA LEU A 277 7.99 -1.59 23.19
C LEU A 277 9.12 -1.96 22.21
N ALA A 278 8.80 -2.19 20.92
CA ALA A 278 9.75 -2.55 19.87
C ALA A 278 10.65 -3.75 20.25
N ARG A 279 10.05 -4.84 20.78
CA ARG A 279 10.76 -6.01 21.33
C ARG A 279 11.26 -7.00 20.29
N GLY A 280 10.96 -6.76 19.00
CA GLY A 280 11.37 -7.66 17.92
C GLY A 280 11.12 -7.09 16.53
N PRO A 281 11.29 -7.90 15.47
CA PRO A 281 11.28 -7.43 14.08
C PRO A 281 9.89 -7.11 13.50
N ILE A 282 8.79 -7.54 14.14
CA ILE A 282 7.45 -7.34 13.62
C ILE A 282 7.00 -5.91 13.87
N VAL A 283 6.55 -5.23 12.83
CA VAL A 283 6.02 -3.86 12.90
C VAL A 283 4.50 -3.82 13.02
N ASN A 284 3.81 -4.82 12.48
CA ASN A 284 2.36 -4.99 12.66
C ASN A 284 1.95 -6.46 12.54
N SER A 285 0.80 -6.80 13.13
CA SER A 285 0.16 -8.11 13.02
C SER A 285 -1.35 -7.98 13.12
N ILE A 286 -2.09 -8.81 12.40
CA ILE A 286 -3.55 -8.84 12.39
C ILE A 286 -4.06 -10.27 12.25
N ALA A 287 -5.15 -10.63 12.95
CA ALA A 287 -5.89 -11.85 12.68
C ALA A 287 -6.77 -11.63 11.44
N ILE A 288 -6.18 -11.83 10.25
CA ILE A 288 -6.82 -11.45 8.98
C ILE A 288 -8.10 -12.26 8.71
N SER A 289 -8.19 -13.51 9.15
CA SER A 289 -9.40 -14.32 9.02
C SER A 289 -10.58 -13.81 9.87
N LYS A 290 -10.33 -12.90 10.84
CA LYS A 290 -11.41 -12.20 11.57
C LYS A 290 -12.00 -11.05 10.77
N LEU A 291 -11.26 -10.51 9.80
CA LEU A 291 -11.75 -9.53 8.82
C LEU A 291 -12.33 -10.24 7.60
N LEU A 292 -11.60 -11.21 7.07
CA LEU A 292 -11.93 -11.97 5.87
C LEU A 292 -12.10 -13.46 6.22
N PRO A 293 -13.31 -13.91 6.60
CA PRO A 293 -13.53 -15.32 6.99
C PRO A 293 -13.15 -16.33 5.91
N LEU A 294 -13.21 -15.92 4.64
CA LEU A 294 -12.83 -16.76 3.50
C LEU A 294 -11.31 -16.86 3.26
N SER A 295 -10.49 -16.18 4.08
CA SER A 295 -9.03 -16.24 3.94
C SER A 295 -8.39 -17.46 4.57
N ALA A 296 -9.14 -18.24 5.36
CA ALA A 296 -8.66 -19.47 6.01
C ALA A 296 -9.75 -20.53 6.07
N PRO A 297 -9.40 -21.83 6.26
CA PRO A 297 -10.35 -22.87 6.64
C PRO A 297 -11.13 -22.51 7.92
N VAL A 298 -12.37 -22.99 8.02
CA VAL A 298 -13.35 -22.59 9.07
C VAL A 298 -12.85 -22.81 10.51
N ASP A 299 -12.02 -23.83 10.72
CA ASP A 299 -11.45 -24.22 12.01
C ASP A 299 -10.09 -23.59 12.31
N ARG A 300 -9.65 -22.63 11.49
CA ARG A 300 -8.33 -22.01 11.59
C ARG A 300 -8.42 -20.49 11.72
N ILE A 301 -7.53 -19.93 12.52
CA ILE A 301 -7.26 -18.49 12.55
C ILE A 301 -6.01 -18.23 11.74
N LEU A 302 -6.09 -17.34 10.76
CA LEU A 302 -4.96 -16.88 9.97
C LEU A 302 -4.52 -15.51 10.47
N LEU A 303 -3.23 -15.41 10.80
CA LEU A 303 -2.58 -14.16 11.16
C LEU A 303 -1.66 -13.72 10.03
N SER A 304 -1.74 -12.45 9.65
CA SER A 304 -0.80 -11.76 8.78
C SER A 304 0.09 -10.85 9.62
N SER A 305 1.40 -10.95 9.45
CA SER A 305 2.38 -10.18 10.24
C SER A 305 3.48 -9.65 9.35
N THR A 306 3.85 -8.37 9.49
CA THR A 306 4.90 -7.74 8.70
C THR A 306 6.14 -7.51 9.54
N SER A 307 7.30 -7.88 9.01
CA SER A 307 8.60 -7.58 9.60
C SER A 307 9.47 -6.75 8.67
N LEU A 308 10.38 -5.98 9.25
CA LEU A 308 11.43 -5.26 8.54
C LEU A 308 12.78 -5.94 8.76
N GLY A 309 13.63 -5.88 7.73
CA GLY A 309 14.95 -6.53 7.76
C GLY A 309 14.86 -8.06 7.71
N HIS A 310 15.99 -8.69 7.95
CA HIS A 310 16.08 -10.14 7.99
C HIS A 310 15.69 -10.66 9.38
N ALA A 311 14.81 -11.65 9.39
CA ALA A 311 14.43 -12.37 10.61
C ALA A 311 14.22 -13.85 10.31
N SER A 312 14.54 -14.70 11.27
CA SER A 312 14.19 -16.12 11.22
C SER A 312 12.74 -16.33 11.67
N GLU A 313 12.13 -17.41 11.24
CA GLU A 313 10.75 -17.75 11.67
C GLU A 313 10.65 -17.90 13.19
N SER A 314 11.69 -18.42 13.85
CA SER A 314 11.75 -18.54 15.30
C SER A 314 11.75 -17.20 16.04
N GLU A 315 12.39 -16.17 15.48
CA GLU A 315 12.35 -14.80 16.02
C GLU A 315 10.98 -14.18 15.81
N ILE A 316 10.38 -14.36 14.65
CA ILE A 316 9.01 -13.92 14.35
C ILE A 316 8.04 -14.55 15.34
N ARG A 317 8.06 -15.86 15.53
CA ARG A 317 7.17 -16.62 16.41
C ARG A 317 7.31 -16.17 17.87
N ARG A 318 8.54 -15.95 18.35
CA ARG A 318 8.81 -15.41 19.68
C ARG A 318 8.23 -14.01 19.86
N HIS A 319 8.39 -13.15 18.86
CA HIS A 319 7.82 -11.81 18.91
C HIS A 319 6.29 -11.83 18.85
N LEU A 320 5.69 -12.70 18.05
CA LEU A 320 4.23 -12.91 18.01
C LEU A 320 3.69 -13.34 19.38
N ALA A 321 4.40 -14.24 20.10
CA ALA A 321 4.00 -14.64 21.45
C ALA A 321 3.94 -13.44 22.41
N LEU A 322 4.91 -12.51 22.32
CA LEU A 322 4.92 -11.27 23.12
C LEU A 322 3.79 -10.32 22.72
N MET A 323 3.56 -10.16 21.41
CA MET A 323 2.53 -9.24 20.90
C MET A 323 1.11 -9.74 21.19
N TRP A 324 0.86 -11.04 21.05
CA TRP A 324 -0.47 -11.62 21.21
C TRP A 324 -0.76 -12.10 22.64
N GLY A 325 0.27 -12.25 23.47
CA GLY A 325 0.15 -12.74 24.85
C GLY A 325 -0.29 -14.20 24.93
N VAL A 326 0.09 -15.02 23.94
CA VAL A 326 -0.27 -16.44 23.81
C VAL A 326 0.96 -17.27 23.49
N ASP A 327 0.89 -18.60 23.77
CA ASP A 327 1.88 -19.53 23.27
C ASP A 327 1.70 -19.71 21.74
N THR A 328 2.81 -19.59 21.02
CA THR A 328 2.83 -19.73 19.55
C THR A 328 3.48 -21.02 19.08
N ALA A 329 3.83 -21.96 19.99
CA ALA A 329 4.49 -23.20 19.64
C ALA A 329 3.69 -24.06 18.65
N GLY A 330 2.36 -24.05 18.77
CA GLY A 330 1.43 -24.77 17.87
C GLY A 330 1.10 -24.03 16.57
N TRP A 331 1.62 -22.83 16.35
CA TRP A 331 1.33 -22.08 15.12
C TRP A 331 2.10 -22.63 13.94
N GLU A 332 1.46 -22.70 12.78
CA GLU A 332 2.04 -23.19 11.54
C GLU A 332 2.33 -22.01 10.59
N LEU A 333 3.57 -21.94 10.08
CA LEU A 333 3.90 -21.01 9.00
C LEU A 333 3.32 -21.56 7.69
N VAL A 334 2.28 -20.93 7.17
CA VAL A 334 1.57 -21.40 5.96
C VAL A 334 1.96 -20.63 4.69
N ALA A 335 2.48 -19.41 4.82
CA ALA A 335 3.06 -18.67 3.70
C ALA A 335 4.03 -17.58 4.18
N LYS A 336 4.95 -17.19 3.29
CA LYS A 336 5.90 -16.10 3.49
C LYS A 336 6.14 -15.37 2.18
N TYR A 337 6.10 -14.04 2.21
CA TYR A 337 6.38 -13.19 1.05
C TYR A 337 7.48 -12.19 1.37
N ASP A 338 8.62 -12.31 0.70
CA ASP A 338 9.72 -11.34 0.76
C ASP A 338 9.51 -10.29 -0.34
N ILE A 339 9.15 -9.07 0.03
CA ILE A 339 8.77 -7.99 -0.89
C ILE A 339 9.91 -6.98 -0.94
N LYS A 340 10.70 -7.03 -2.00
CA LYS A 340 11.92 -6.22 -2.16
C LYS A 340 11.62 -4.74 -2.41
N SER A 341 10.52 -4.43 -3.12
CA SER A 341 10.10 -3.07 -3.46
C SER A 341 8.64 -2.89 -3.05
N ALA A 342 8.40 -2.81 -1.72
CA ALA A 342 7.06 -2.74 -1.17
C ALA A 342 6.44 -1.35 -1.37
N LEU A 343 7.18 -0.28 -1.05
CA LEU A 343 6.78 1.11 -1.20
C LEU A 343 7.93 1.96 -1.72
N PRO A 344 7.67 3.01 -2.51
CA PRO A 344 8.66 4.05 -2.77
C PRO A 344 8.93 4.84 -1.49
N LEU A 345 10.19 5.23 -1.29
CA LEU A 345 10.59 6.10 -0.20
C LEU A 345 10.61 7.56 -0.67
N PHE A 346 9.94 8.41 0.07
CA PHE A 346 10.01 9.86 -0.07
C PHE A 346 10.83 10.43 1.09
N PRO A 347 12.16 10.62 0.91
CA PRO A 347 13.02 11.14 1.96
C PRO A 347 12.76 12.64 2.22
N PRO A 348 13.21 13.17 3.37
CA PRO A 348 13.10 14.58 3.68
C PRO A 348 13.65 15.47 2.55
N GLY A 349 12.87 16.46 2.12
CA GLY A 349 13.24 17.34 1.00
C GLY A 349 12.93 16.76 -0.39
N HIS A 350 12.28 15.61 -0.48
CA HIS A 350 11.86 15.06 -1.76
C HIS A 350 10.96 16.01 -2.54
N ALA A 351 11.21 16.14 -3.84
CA ALA A 351 10.37 16.94 -4.74
C ALA A 351 8.97 16.30 -4.87
N ARG A 352 7.93 17.02 -4.45
CA ARG A 352 6.54 16.51 -4.38
C ARG A 352 5.89 16.32 -5.75
N ALA A 353 6.29 17.10 -6.73
CA ALA A 353 5.77 17.00 -8.09
C ALA A 353 6.87 16.51 -9.02
N GLN A 354 6.75 15.29 -9.47
CA GLN A 354 7.58 14.76 -10.55
C GLN A 354 6.82 14.80 -11.86
N SER A 355 7.52 15.09 -12.96
CA SER A 355 6.91 15.08 -14.28
C SER A 355 6.42 13.68 -14.64
N LEU A 356 5.18 13.60 -15.09
CA LEU A 356 4.63 12.37 -15.68
C LEU A 356 5.03 12.27 -17.16
N TYR A 357 5.21 13.41 -17.84
CA TYR A 357 5.71 13.47 -19.20
C TYR A 357 7.21 13.15 -19.24
N VAL A 358 7.63 12.31 -20.18
CA VAL A 358 9.02 11.88 -20.37
C VAL A 358 9.59 12.45 -21.67
N LYS A 359 8.94 12.18 -22.80
CA LYS A 359 9.33 12.62 -24.15
C LYS A 359 8.10 12.61 -25.04
N PRO A 360 8.15 13.19 -26.27
CA PRO A 360 7.00 13.20 -27.17
C PRO A 360 6.34 11.83 -27.33
N GLY A 361 5.05 11.76 -26.96
CA GLY A 361 4.25 10.54 -27.03
C GLY A 361 4.47 9.53 -25.90
N VAL A 362 5.31 9.84 -24.88
CA VAL A 362 5.63 8.91 -23.79
C VAL A 362 5.45 9.56 -22.41
N TRP A 363 4.65 8.92 -21.57
CA TRP A 363 4.41 9.26 -20.17
C TRP A 363 4.78 8.12 -19.24
N ARG A 364 4.88 8.43 -17.95
CA ARG A 364 5.07 7.45 -16.88
C ARG A 364 4.05 7.63 -15.77
N ALA A 365 3.70 6.54 -15.07
CA ALA A 365 2.79 6.55 -13.95
C ALA A 365 3.27 5.57 -12.86
N GLY A 366 2.97 5.85 -11.60
CA GLY A 366 3.31 5.03 -10.45
C GLY A 366 3.19 5.80 -9.15
N ASP A 367 3.05 5.11 -8.03
CA ASP A 367 2.99 5.72 -6.69
C ASP A 367 4.28 6.49 -6.33
N TYR A 368 5.42 6.12 -6.92
CA TYR A 368 6.70 6.81 -6.77
C TYR A 368 6.72 8.23 -7.37
N LEU A 369 5.71 8.63 -8.14
CA LEU A 369 5.55 9.95 -8.73
C LEU A 369 4.52 10.83 -8.00
N SER A 370 3.79 10.26 -7.05
CA SER A 370 2.68 10.91 -6.36
C SER A 370 2.75 10.72 -4.86
N ALA A 371 2.25 9.59 -4.34
CA ALA A 371 2.30 9.24 -2.93
C ALA A 371 2.47 7.73 -2.77
N ALA A 372 3.23 7.29 -1.76
CA ALA A 372 3.46 5.87 -1.45
C ALA A 372 2.18 5.20 -0.93
N SER A 373 1.19 5.06 -1.80
CA SER A 373 -0.12 4.49 -1.48
C SER A 373 -0.85 4.00 -2.73
N GLN A 374 -1.85 3.15 -2.53
CA GLN A 374 -2.75 2.71 -3.61
C GLN A 374 -3.46 3.90 -4.26
N ASN A 375 -3.89 4.90 -3.47
CA ASN A 375 -4.48 6.13 -3.99
C ASN A 375 -3.49 6.92 -4.86
N GLY A 376 -2.23 7.01 -4.44
CA GLY A 376 -1.17 7.67 -5.23
C GLY A 376 -0.90 6.97 -6.56
N ALA A 377 -0.93 5.62 -6.57
CA ALA A 377 -0.82 4.85 -7.79
C ALA A 377 -1.98 5.14 -8.76
N LEU A 378 -3.23 5.07 -8.28
CA LEU A 378 -4.42 5.37 -9.08
C LEU A 378 -4.40 6.82 -9.61
N ALA A 379 -4.08 7.78 -8.73
CA ALA A 379 -4.01 9.21 -9.09
C ALA A 379 -2.97 9.48 -10.18
N SER A 380 -1.76 8.90 -10.05
CA SER A 380 -0.71 9.10 -11.05
C SER A 380 -1.09 8.54 -12.41
N GLY A 381 -1.78 7.38 -12.45
CA GLY A 381 -2.28 6.79 -13.68
C GLY A 381 -3.32 7.69 -14.37
N ARG A 382 -4.31 8.13 -13.61
CA ARG A 382 -5.34 9.06 -14.13
C ARG A 382 -4.73 10.38 -14.63
N LEU A 383 -3.80 10.97 -13.89
CA LEU A 383 -3.16 12.22 -14.29
C LEU A 383 -2.30 12.05 -15.55
N ALA A 384 -1.53 10.95 -15.67
CA ALA A 384 -0.75 10.67 -16.88
C ALA A 384 -1.66 10.52 -18.11
N ALA A 385 -2.81 9.87 -17.95
CA ALA A 385 -3.79 9.74 -19.02
C ALA A 385 -4.40 11.09 -19.43
N LEU A 386 -4.74 11.95 -18.44
CA LEU A 386 -5.27 13.29 -18.72
C LEU A 386 -4.25 14.19 -19.41
N GLU A 387 -2.97 14.17 -19.01
CA GLU A 387 -1.91 14.90 -19.70
C GLU A 387 -1.74 14.40 -21.14
N LEU A 388 -1.77 13.09 -21.35
CA LEU A 388 -1.71 12.49 -22.68
C LEU A 388 -2.90 12.96 -23.53
N LEU A 389 -4.13 12.90 -23.02
CA LEU A 389 -5.35 13.35 -23.75
C LEU A 389 -5.25 14.79 -24.21
N ASN A 390 -4.67 15.69 -23.40
CA ASN A 390 -4.47 17.08 -23.76
C ASN A 390 -3.44 17.28 -24.90
N SER A 391 -2.68 16.24 -25.24
CA SER A 391 -1.62 16.27 -26.28
C SER A 391 -2.04 15.56 -27.57
N LEU A 392 -3.15 14.79 -27.58
CA LEU A 392 -3.69 14.07 -28.74
C LEU A 392 -4.50 14.96 -29.69
#